data_1200a58e6782f6bb22a57ace55c85e7f
#
_entry.id   1200a58e6782f6bb22a57ace55c85e7f
#
_cell.length_a   1.000
_cell.length_b   1.000
_cell.length_c   1.000
_cell.angle_alpha   90.00
_cell.angle_beta   90.00
_cell.angle_gamma   90.00
#
_symmetry.space_group_name_H-M   'P 1'
#
loop_
_entity.id
_entity.type
_entity.pdbx_description
1 polymer ?
#
loop_
_entity_poly.entity_id
_entity_poly.type
_entity_poly.pdbx_seq_one_letter_code
_entity_poly.pdbx_strand_id
1 'polypeptide(L)'
;MLVGVNFAKGLAYSAGKPLVPVHHLRGHIAALYLTHPELKPPFLCLVASGGHSHIVEVQDYTHYHILGHTVDDAAGEAFDKVARTLGLPYPGGPSVAAAAKTGDPKAYRLPVPHVEGKYNVSFSGLKTAVLNEVNKAQMKGEEVNVPDLAASFQERIAGILAEKAAAGCCRYRGKAGLPCRWCSRQRPSAPAGK
;
A
#
# COMPACT_ATOMS: atom_id res chain seq x y z
N MET A 1 6.02 18.30 -9.00
CA MET A 1 6.49 18.93 -7.73
C MET A 1 7.27 20.23 -7.94
N LEU A 2 8.27 20.29 -8.83
CA LEU A 2 9.09 21.50 -9.03
C LEU A 2 8.30 22.79 -9.34
N VAL A 3 7.26 22.71 -10.15
CA VAL A 3 6.39 23.85 -10.52
C VAL A 3 5.75 24.47 -9.26
N GLY A 4 5.12 23.65 -8.42
CA GLY A 4 4.47 24.12 -7.19
C GLY A 4 5.45 24.70 -6.18
N VAL A 5 6.65 24.10 -6.04
CA VAL A 5 7.70 24.62 -5.16
C VAL A 5 8.20 25.98 -5.64
N ASN A 6 8.46 26.12 -6.95
CA ASN A 6 8.93 27.40 -7.52
C ASN A 6 7.87 28.49 -7.43
N PHE A 7 6.59 28.14 -7.67
CA PHE A 7 5.48 29.06 -7.50
C PHE A 7 5.37 29.54 -6.04
N ALA A 8 5.41 28.61 -5.08
CA ALA A 8 5.35 28.95 -3.66
C ALA A 8 6.52 29.82 -3.21
N LYS A 9 7.75 29.54 -3.71
CA LYS A 9 8.93 30.40 -3.45
C LYS A 9 8.74 31.79 -4.01
N GLY A 10 8.26 31.93 -5.26
CA GLY A 10 8.00 33.22 -5.88
C GLY A 10 6.94 34.02 -5.12
N LEU A 11 5.86 33.38 -4.71
CA LEU A 11 4.80 34.01 -3.94
C LEU A 11 5.30 34.48 -2.56
N ALA A 12 6.03 33.63 -1.84
CA ALA A 12 6.60 33.99 -0.53
C ALA A 12 7.58 35.17 -0.64
N TYR A 13 8.43 35.12 -1.68
CA TYR A 13 9.40 36.20 -1.94
C TYR A 13 8.70 37.51 -2.25
N SER A 14 7.73 37.54 -3.17
CA SER A 14 6.99 38.75 -3.53
C SER A 14 6.15 39.31 -2.39
N ALA A 15 5.65 38.48 -1.51
CA ALA A 15 4.87 38.89 -0.34
C ALA A 15 5.73 39.23 0.91
N GLY A 16 7.05 39.08 0.85
CA GLY A 16 7.94 39.26 2.00
C GLY A 16 7.61 38.32 3.17
N LYS A 17 7.11 37.10 2.89
CA LYS A 17 6.70 36.13 3.90
C LYS A 17 7.66 34.95 3.98
N PRO A 18 7.90 34.40 5.17
CA PRO A 18 8.69 33.16 5.29
C PRO A 18 7.99 31.98 4.66
N LEU A 19 8.74 31.11 3.99
CA LEU A 19 8.27 29.83 3.44
C LEU A 19 8.70 28.70 4.36
N VAL A 20 7.73 27.97 4.90
CA VAL A 20 7.99 26.79 5.75
C VAL A 20 7.84 25.53 4.91
N PRO A 21 8.91 24.75 4.69
CA PRO A 21 8.83 23.50 3.96
C PRO A 21 8.18 22.42 4.82
N VAL A 22 7.19 21.70 4.26
CA VAL A 22 6.52 20.56 4.91
C VAL A 22 6.74 19.31 4.07
N HIS A 23 7.20 18.24 4.70
CA HIS A 23 7.43 16.98 4.03
C HIS A 23 6.10 16.28 3.71
N HIS A 24 5.85 15.96 2.44
CA HIS A 24 4.58 15.40 1.96
C HIS A 24 4.10 14.16 2.75
N LEU A 25 4.97 13.18 2.99
CA LEU A 25 4.60 11.98 3.75
C LEU A 25 4.28 12.28 5.21
N ARG A 26 4.98 13.24 5.82
CA ARG A 26 4.65 13.70 7.18
C ARG A 26 3.28 14.38 7.20
N GLY A 27 2.93 15.11 6.13
CA GLY A 27 1.60 15.69 5.96
C GLY A 27 0.50 14.63 5.91
N HIS A 28 0.72 13.52 5.18
CA HIS A 28 -0.23 12.40 5.18
C HIS A 28 -0.43 11.78 6.56
N ILE A 29 0.65 11.57 7.32
CA ILE A 29 0.57 11.04 8.68
C ILE A 29 -0.10 12.05 9.62
N ALA A 30 0.27 13.32 9.52
CA ALA A 30 -0.29 14.38 10.36
C ALA A 30 -1.79 14.59 10.14
N ALA A 31 -2.32 14.28 8.95
CA ALA A 31 -3.76 14.33 8.68
C ALA A 31 -4.57 13.37 9.58
N LEU A 32 -3.97 12.30 10.09
CA LEU A 32 -4.62 11.41 11.05
C LEU A 32 -5.00 12.13 12.35
N TYR A 33 -4.22 13.09 12.80
CA TYR A 33 -4.51 13.86 14.02
C TYR A 33 -5.73 14.77 13.88
N LEU A 34 -6.13 15.11 12.64
CA LEU A 34 -7.35 15.89 12.38
C LEU A 34 -8.62 15.03 12.53
N THR A 35 -8.54 13.76 12.13
CA THR A 35 -9.66 12.81 12.21
C THR A 35 -9.67 12.00 13.50
N HIS A 36 -8.52 11.86 14.13
CA HIS A 36 -8.28 11.09 15.36
C HIS A 36 -7.49 11.91 16.37
N PRO A 37 -8.10 12.94 17.00
CA PRO A 37 -7.40 13.81 17.97
C PRO A 37 -6.86 13.05 19.19
N GLU A 38 -7.46 11.90 19.49
CA GLU A 38 -7.03 10.99 20.58
C GLU A 38 -5.74 10.22 20.26
N LEU A 39 -5.34 10.17 18.96
CA LEU A 39 -4.16 9.42 18.54
C LEU A 39 -2.88 10.14 18.98
N LYS A 40 -2.11 9.45 19.81
CA LYS A 40 -0.82 9.95 20.29
C LYS A 40 0.31 9.03 19.88
N PRO A 41 1.48 9.56 19.51
CA PRO A 41 2.67 8.74 19.35
C PRO A 41 3.03 8.03 20.66
N PRO A 42 3.68 6.88 20.58
CA PRO A 42 4.17 6.23 19.39
C PRO A 42 3.15 5.26 18.75
N PHE A 43 3.17 5.14 17.40
CA PHE A 43 2.34 4.18 16.65
C PHE A 43 2.98 3.78 15.32
N LEU A 44 2.44 2.71 14.70
CA LEU A 44 2.82 2.31 13.36
C LEU A 44 1.79 2.82 12.35
N CYS A 45 2.26 3.45 11.28
CA CYS A 45 1.44 3.97 10.20
C CYS A 45 1.76 3.26 8.88
N LEU A 46 0.75 2.72 8.21
CA LEU A 46 0.82 2.30 6.82
C LEU A 46 0.34 3.45 5.94
N VAL A 47 1.25 4.02 5.16
CA VAL A 47 0.95 5.02 4.13
C VAL A 47 0.84 4.31 2.80
N ALA A 48 -0.36 4.20 2.24
CA ALA A 48 -0.63 3.63 0.93
C ALA A 48 -1.38 4.64 0.07
N SER A 49 -0.76 5.07 -1.03
CA SER A 49 -1.32 6.08 -1.94
C SER A 49 -0.95 5.78 -3.39
N GLY A 50 -1.32 6.67 -4.31
CA GLY A 50 -0.96 6.57 -5.73
C GLY A 50 0.55 6.57 -5.98
N GLY A 51 1.33 7.31 -5.19
CA GLY A 51 2.78 7.45 -5.40
C GLY A 51 3.65 6.89 -4.26
N HIS A 52 3.06 6.43 -3.16
CA HIS A 52 3.81 6.02 -1.98
C HIS A 52 3.19 4.80 -1.31
N SER A 53 4.05 3.85 -0.92
CA SER A 53 3.70 2.70 -0.09
C SER A 53 4.80 2.52 0.94
N HIS A 54 4.55 2.98 2.19
CA HIS A 54 5.54 3.02 3.26
C HIS A 54 4.95 2.46 4.56
N ILE A 55 5.77 1.78 5.32
CA ILE A 55 5.49 1.41 6.70
C ILE A 55 6.37 2.27 7.59
N VAL A 56 5.75 3.13 8.40
CA VAL A 56 6.43 4.18 9.17
C VAL A 56 6.16 3.99 10.66
N GLU A 57 7.22 3.93 11.44
CA GLU A 57 7.17 4.04 12.89
C GLU A 57 7.16 5.52 13.26
N VAL A 58 6.06 6.00 13.81
CA VAL A 58 5.91 7.35 14.32
C VAL A 58 6.31 7.32 15.79
N GLN A 59 7.49 7.79 16.11
CA GLN A 59 8.05 7.75 17.47
C GLN A 59 7.53 8.89 18.33
N ASP A 60 7.45 10.07 17.74
CA ASP A 60 6.83 11.27 18.28
C ASP A 60 6.29 12.14 17.15
N TYR A 61 5.82 13.36 17.44
CA TYR A 61 5.23 14.29 16.45
C TYR A 61 6.24 14.78 15.39
N THR A 62 7.53 14.61 15.61
CA THR A 62 8.62 15.11 14.76
C THR A 62 9.54 14.01 14.24
N HIS A 63 9.63 12.86 14.93
CA HIS A 63 10.52 11.76 14.58
C HIS A 63 9.77 10.60 13.98
N TYR A 64 10.14 10.31 12.72
CA TYR A 64 9.55 9.27 11.88
C TYR A 64 10.64 8.35 11.38
N HIS A 65 10.45 7.05 11.55
CA HIS A 65 11.37 6.03 11.05
C HIS A 65 10.68 5.15 10.02
N ILE A 66 11.20 5.12 8.78
CA ILE A 66 10.67 4.26 7.72
C ILE A 66 11.20 2.86 7.96
N LEU A 67 10.31 1.91 8.28
CA LEU A 67 10.64 0.51 8.44
C LEU A 67 10.75 -0.22 7.11
N GLY A 68 9.89 0.13 6.17
CA GLY A 68 9.86 -0.45 4.83
C GLY A 68 9.10 0.43 3.85
N HIS A 69 9.39 0.23 2.58
CA HIS A 69 8.79 0.97 1.48
C HIS A 69 8.67 0.06 0.25
N THR A 70 7.95 0.53 -0.76
CA THR A 70 7.97 -0.14 -2.06
C THR A 70 9.33 0.06 -2.73
N VAL A 71 9.84 -0.99 -3.36
CA VAL A 71 11.11 -0.94 -4.11
C VAL A 71 10.90 -0.61 -5.60
N ASP A 72 9.65 -0.59 -6.02
CA ASP A 72 9.23 -0.30 -7.40
C ASP A 72 7.94 0.54 -7.41
N ASP A 73 6.89 0.09 -8.09
CA ASP A 73 5.61 0.79 -8.15
C ASP A 73 4.98 0.95 -6.76
N ALA A 74 4.30 2.07 -6.51
CA ALA A 74 3.42 2.19 -5.36
C ALA A 74 2.14 1.35 -5.55
N ALA A 75 1.46 1.01 -4.46
CA ALA A 75 0.24 0.21 -4.53
C ALA A 75 -0.82 0.85 -5.45
N GLY A 76 -1.10 2.15 -5.29
CA GLY A 76 -2.07 2.84 -6.15
C GLY A 76 -1.64 2.92 -7.61
N GLU A 77 -0.35 3.10 -7.89
CA GLU A 77 0.19 3.05 -9.25
C GLU A 77 0.01 1.66 -9.87
N ALA A 78 0.21 0.59 -9.09
CA ALA A 78 -0.07 -0.77 -9.54
C ALA A 78 -1.55 -0.97 -9.89
N PHE A 79 -2.48 -0.42 -9.09
CA PHE A 79 -3.91 -0.42 -9.39
C PHE A 79 -4.22 0.33 -10.70
N ASP A 80 -3.63 1.50 -10.94
CA ASP A 80 -3.84 2.27 -12.17
C ASP A 80 -3.32 1.52 -13.41
N LYS A 81 -2.15 0.88 -13.28
CA LYS A 81 -1.56 0.07 -14.37
C LYS A 81 -2.39 -1.17 -14.70
N VAL A 82 -2.91 -1.86 -13.67
CA VAL A 82 -3.76 -3.04 -13.84
C VAL A 82 -5.13 -2.65 -14.39
N ALA A 83 -5.74 -1.57 -13.90
CA ALA A 83 -7.00 -1.06 -14.44
C ALA A 83 -6.88 -0.82 -15.96
N ARG A 84 -5.80 -0.17 -16.40
CA ARG A 84 -5.54 0.03 -17.82
C ARG A 84 -5.42 -1.29 -18.60
N THR A 85 -4.74 -2.28 -18.04
CA THR A 85 -4.59 -3.62 -18.66
C THR A 85 -5.93 -4.34 -18.78
N LEU A 86 -6.84 -4.13 -17.83
CA LEU A 86 -8.18 -4.73 -17.81
C LEU A 86 -9.24 -3.90 -18.57
N GLY A 87 -8.85 -2.77 -19.19
CA GLY A 87 -9.80 -1.88 -19.88
C GLY A 87 -10.73 -1.11 -18.92
N LEU A 88 -10.35 -0.99 -17.63
CA LEU A 88 -11.13 -0.26 -16.63
C LEU A 88 -10.78 1.24 -16.63
N PRO A 89 -11.73 2.11 -16.23
CA PRO A 89 -11.51 3.55 -16.24
C PRO A 89 -10.53 4.01 -15.13
N TYR A 90 -9.93 5.18 -15.33
CA TYR A 90 -9.17 5.90 -14.32
C TYR A 90 -10.11 6.69 -13.39
N PRO A 91 -9.83 6.77 -12.07
CA PRO A 91 -8.68 6.21 -11.35
C PRO A 91 -8.80 4.69 -11.09
N GLY A 92 -7.67 3.98 -11.22
CA GLY A 92 -7.62 2.52 -11.19
C GLY A 92 -8.05 1.89 -9.87
N GLY A 93 -7.71 2.50 -8.72
CA GLY A 93 -8.11 1.97 -7.42
C GLY A 93 -9.62 1.76 -7.29
N PRO A 94 -10.45 2.81 -7.42
CA PRO A 94 -11.90 2.69 -7.36
C PRO A 94 -12.50 1.77 -8.43
N SER A 95 -11.98 1.80 -9.66
CA SER A 95 -12.52 0.99 -10.75
C SER A 95 -12.24 -0.51 -10.59
N VAL A 96 -11.02 -0.86 -10.18
CA VAL A 96 -10.67 -2.25 -9.82
C VAL A 96 -11.48 -2.72 -8.61
N ALA A 97 -11.62 -1.88 -7.57
CA ALA A 97 -12.42 -2.21 -6.40
C ALA A 97 -13.91 -2.41 -6.73
N ALA A 98 -14.45 -1.65 -7.69
CA ALA A 98 -15.82 -1.83 -8.15
C ALA A 98 -15.99 -3.15 -8.91
N ALA A 99 -15.07 -3.48 -9.84
CA ALA A 99 -15.08 -4.74 -10.57
C ALA A 99 -14.89 -5.95 -9.64
N ALA A 100 -14.01 -5.86 -8.66
CA ALA A 100 -13.71 -6.91 -7.70
C ALA A 100 -14.90 -7.34 -6.82
N LYS A 101 -15.94 -6.49 -6.67
CA LYS A 101 -17.10 -6.79 -5.80
C LYS A 101 -17.87 -8.05 -6.18
N THR A 102 -17.88 -8.39 -7.45
CA THR A 102 -18.61 -9.54 -7.99
C THR A 102 -17.71 -10.71 -8.35
N GLY A 103 -16.37 -10.54 -8.16
CA GLY A 103 -15.38 -11.54 -8.52
C GLY A 103 -14.97 -12.45 -7.37
N ASP A 104 -14.42 -13.61 -7.73
CA ASP A 104 -13.80 -14.56 -6.77
C ASP A 104 -12.32 -14.18 -6.56
N PRO A 105 -11.90 -13.79 -5.33
CA PRO A 105 -10.51 -13.43 -5.04
C PRO A 105 -9.54 -14.64 -5.11
N LYS A 106 -10.02 -15.86 -5.25
CA LYS A 106 -9.21 -17.09 -5.36
C LYS A 106 -9.12 -17.67 -6.77
N ALA A 107 -9.84 -17.08 -7.74
CA ALA A 107 -9.90 -17.57 -9.10
C ALA A 107 -8.53 -17.56 -9.81
N TYR A 108 -7.71 -16.55 -9.56
CA TYR A 108 -6.37 -16.42 -10.13
C TYR A 108 -5.28 -16.47 -9.08
N ARG A 109 -4.30 -17.35 -9.28
CA ARG A 109 -3.17 -17.51 -8.36
C ARG A 109 -2.03 -16.56 -8.73
N LEU A 110 -2.11 -15.31 -8.28
CA LEU A 110 -1.06 -14.31 -8.51
C LEU A 110 0.14 -14.54 -7.57
N PRO A 111 1.38 -14.33 -8.04
CA PRO A 111 2.59 -14.54 -7.24
C PRO A 111 2.68 -13.54 -6.08
N VAL A 112 3.46 -13.92 -5.06
CA VAL A 112 3.96 -12.98 -4.05
C VAL A 112 5.35 -12.55 -4.47
N PRO A 113 5.59 -11.26 -4.78
CA PRO A 113 6.91 -10.77 -5.16
C PRO A 113 7.91 -10.99 -4.02
N HIS A 114 9.07 -11.53 -4.35
CA HIS A 114 10.18 -11.63 -3.41
C HIS A 114 10.98 -10.33 -3.45
N VAL A 115 11.21 -9.72 -2.29
CA VAL A 115 11.98 -8.48 -2.14
C VAL A 115 12.93 -8.56 -0.97
N GLU A 116 14.09 -7.95 -1.11
CA GLU A 116 15.03 -7.79 -0.02
C GLU A 116 14.46 -6.81 1.03
N GLY A 117 14.74 -7.11 2.29
CA GLY A 117 14.24 -6.32 3.40
C GLY A 117 12.91 -6.83 3.96
N LYS A 118 12.87 -6.99 5.27
CA LYS A 118 11.77 -7.63 6.00
C LYS A 118 10.41 -6.94 5.79
N TYR A 119 10.42 -5.61 5.63
CA TYR A 119 9.20 -4.78 5.56
C TYR A 119 8.98 -4.15 4.19
N ASN A 120 9.91 -4.35 3.26
CA ASN A 120 9.77 -3.84 1.90
C ASN A 120 8.71 -4.62 1.13
N VAL A 121 8.10 -3.95 0.15
CA VAL A 121 7.09 -4.50 -0.76
C VAL A 121 7.48 -4.23 -2.21
N SER A 122 6.91 -5.02 -3.13
CA SER A 122 7.01 -4.81 -4.57
C SER A 122 5.66 -5.12 -5.20
N PHE A 123 5.29 -4.39 -6.24
CA PHE A 123 4.02 -4.55 -6.94
C PHE A 123 4.18 -4.66 -8.45
N SER A 124 5.35 -4.31 -9.04
CA SER A 124 5.57 -4.36 -10.49
C SER A 124 5.38 -5.76 -11.08
N GLY A 125 5.82 -6.80 -10.36
CA GLY A 125 5.63 -8.19 -10.75
C GLY A 125 4.17 -8.64 -10.84
N LEU A 126 3.29 -8.04 -10.02
CA LEU A 126 1.85 -8.33 -10.05
C LEU A 126 1.20 -7.81 -11.33
N LYS A 127 1.59 -6.62 -11.81
CA LYS A 127 1.15 -6.09 -13.10
C LYS A 127 1.49 -7.07 -14.24
N THR A 128 2.73 -7.56 -14.25
CA THR A 128 3.19 -8.52 -15.27
C THR A 128 2.41 -9.83 -15.19
N ALA A 129 2.12 -10.31 -13.98
CA ALA A 129 1.32 -11.52 -13.78
C ALA A 129 -0.11 -11.34 -14.34
N VAL A 130 -0.76 -10.21 -14.06
CA VAL A 130 -2.09 -9.89 -14.62
C VAL A 130 -2.04 -9.82 -16.15
N LEU A 131 -1.05 -9.13 -16.72
CA LEU A 131 -0.87 -9.05 -18.17
C LEU A 131 -0.70 -10.45 -18.80
N ASN A 132 0.06 -11.32 -18.15
CA ASN A 132 0.25 -12.69 -18.62
C ASN A 132 -1.04 -13.50 -18.64
N GLU A 133 -1.92 -13.35 -17.62
CA GLU A 133 -3.22 -14.01 -17.60
C GLU A 133 -4.14 -13.49 -18.72
N VAL A 134 -4.13 -12.17 -18.98
CA VAL A 134 -4.87 -11.58 -20.12
C VAL A 134 -4.36 -12.12 -21.45
N ASN A 135 -3.03 -12.14 -21.65
CA ASN A 135 -2.45 -12.66 -22.90
C ASN A 135 -2.72 -14.16 -23.08
N LYS A 136 -2.67 -14.98 -22.04
CA LYS A 136 -3.00 -16.40 -22.10
C LYS A 136 -4.43 -16.65 -22.55
N ALA A 137 -5.38 -15.88 -22.02
CA ALA A 137 -6.78 -16.00 -22.43
C ALA A 137 -6.95 -15.61 -23.89
N GLN A 138 -6.36 -14.50 -24.32
CA GLN A 138 -6.38 -14.07 -25.73
C GLN A 138 -5.79 -15.11 -26.68
N MET A 139 -4.66 -15.75 -26.32
CA MET A 139 -4.05 -16.82 -27.12
C MET A 139 -4.94 -18.06 -27.27
N LYS A 140 -5.80 -18.32 -26.28
CA LYS A 140 -6.76 -19.42 -26.31
C LYS A 140 -8.09 -19.04 -26.99
N GLY A 141 -8.29 -17.77 -27.35
CA GLY A 141 -9.57 -17.26 -27.85
C GLY A 141 -10.64 -17.18 -26.75
N GLU A 142 -10.23 -17.14 -25.48
CA GLU A 142 -11.09 -17.01 -24.31
C GLU A 142 -11.14 -15.56 -23.83
N GLU A 143 -12.27 -15.13 -23.29
CA GLU A 143 -12.38 -13.85 -22.58
C GLU A 143 -11.93 -13.99 -21.14
N VAL A 144 -11.17 -13.01 -20.65
CA VAL A 144 -10.76 -12.94 -19.25
C VAL A 144 -11.97 -12.57 -18.39
N ASN A 145 -12.19 -13.30 -17.30
CA ASN A 145 -13.13 -12.86 -16.26
C ASN A 145 -12.51 -11.67 -15.48
N VAL A 146 -12.82 -10.45 -15.93
CA VAL A 146 -12.30 -9.21 -15.37
C VAL A 146 -12.64 -9.06 -13.87
N PRO A 147 -13.88 -9.31 -13.39
CA PRO A 147 -14.22 -9.31 -11.97
C PRO A 147 -13.32 -10.21 -11.12
N ASP A 148 -13.11 -11.45 -11.53
CA ASP A 148 -12.31 -12.42 -10.78
C ASP A 148 -10.83 -12.04 -10.74
N LEU A 149 -10.29 -11.57 -11.88
CA LEU A 149 -8.90 -11.13 -11.94
C LEU A 149 -8.68 -9.85 -11.12
N ALA A 150 -9.63 -8.92 -11.14
CA ALA A 150 -9.62 -7.71 -10.31
C ALA A 150 -9.68 -8.07 -8.80
N ALA A 151 -10.56 -9.00 -8.41
CA ALA A 151 -10.69 -9.47 -7.04
C ALA A 151 -9.40 -10.17 -6.55
N SER A 152 -8.85 -11.07 -7.37
CA SER A 152 -7.59 -11.77 -7.05
C SER A 152 -6.41 -10.81 -6.92
N PHE A 153 -6.33 -9.78 -7.76
CA PHE A 153 -5.30 -8.76 -7.70
C PHE A 153 -5.43 -7.88 -6.44
N GLN A 154 -6.64 -7.40 -6.14
CA GLN A 154 -6.90 -6.59 -4.95
C GLN A 154 -6.57 -7.36 -3.67
N GLU A 155 -7.01 -8.62 -3.55
CA GLU A 155 -6.72 -9.48 -2.41
C GLU A 155 -5.21 -9.70 -2.25
N ARG A 156 -4.48 -9.87 -3.35
CA ARG A 156 -3.03 -10.07 -3.31
C ARG A 156 -2.31 -8.84 -2.78
N ILE A 157 -2.62 -7.64 -3.27
CA ILE A 157 -2.00 -6.39 -2.77
C ILE A 157 -2.36 -6.15 -1.31
N ALA A 158 -3.64 -6.29 -0.95
CA ALA A 158 -4.10 -6.10 0.42
C ALA A 158 -3.41 -7.08 1.38
N GLY A 159 -3.27 -8.34 0.98
CA GLY A 159 -2.58 -9.38 1.75
C GLY A 159 -1.11 -9.05 1.99
N ILE A 160 -0.38 -8.63 0.95
CA ILE A 160 1.04 -8.22 1.07
C ILE A 160 1.19 -7.06 2.05
N LEU A 161 0.39 -6.00 1.89
CA LEU A 161 0.45 -4.83 2.78
C LEU A 161 0.09 -5.18 4.22
N ALA A 162 -0.96 -5.98 4.42
CA ALA A 162 -1.40 -6.42 5.74
C ALA A 162 -0.34 -7.28 6.44
N GLU A 163 0.29 -8.22 5.72
CA GLU A 163 1.35 -9.08 6.26
C GLU A 163 2.56 -8.24 6.72
N LYS A 164 3.03 -7.32 5.89
CA LYS A 164 4.17 -6.47 6.20
C LYS A 164 3.88 -5.47 7.32
N ALA A 165 2.68 -4.90 7.34
CA ALA A 165 2.23 -4.02 8.43
C ALA A 165 2.12 -4.80 9.76
N ALA A 166 1.57 -6.01 9.73
CA ALA A 166 1.50 -6.89 10.91
C ALA A 166 2.88 -7.26 11.44
N ALA A 167 3.82 -7.59 10.56
CA ALA A 167 5.21 -7.87 10.95
C ALA A 167 5.89 -6.64 11.60
N GLY A 168 5.62 -5.43 11.08
CA GLY A 168 6.07 -4.17 11.67
C GLY A 168 5.45 -3.92 13.05
N CYS A 169 4.15 -4.17 13.18
CA CYS A 169 3.42 -4.03 14.43
C CYS A 169 3.96 -4.98 15.52
N CYS A 170 4.27 -6.22 15.18
CA CYS A 170 4.86 -7.19 16.12
C CYS A 170 6.23 -6.73 16.64
N ARG A 171 7.09 -6.20 15.75
CA ARG A 171 8.38 -5.62 16.16
C ARG A 171 8.21 -4.45 17.09
N TYR A 172 7.31 -3.53 16.74
CA TYR A 172 7.05 -2.33 17.50
C TYR A 172 6.55 -2.66 18.93
N ARG A 173 5.57 -3.55 19.05
CA ARG A 173 5.01 -3.97 20.33
C ARG A 173 6.00 -4.76 21.20
N GLY A 174 6.87 -5.56 20.60
CA GLY A 174 7.94 -6.25 21.31
C GLY A 174 8.90 -5.27 22.02
N LYS A 175 9.19 -4.11 21.39
CA LYS A 175 9.97 -3.04 22.00
C LYS A 175 9.23 -2.30 23.12
N ALA A 176 7.89 -2.18 23.00
CA ALA A 176 7.03 -1.45 23.95
C ALA A 176 6.44 -2.34 25.04
N GLY A 177 6.74 -3.64 25.07
CA GLY A 177 6.18 -4.59 26.04
C GLY A 177 4.68 -4.86 25.91
N LEU A 178 4.05 -4.47 24.79
CA LEU A 178 2.61 -4.57 24.59
C LEU A 178 2.21 -5.84 23.82
N PRO A 179 1.12 -6.56 24.16
CA PRO A 179 0.67 -7.75 23.46
C PRO A 179 0.18 -7.43 22.03
N CYS A 180 0.60 -8.20 21.04
CA CYS A 180 0.17 -8.05 19.65
C CYS A 180 -1.12 -8.85 19.39
N ARG A 181 -2.28 -8.21 19.44
CA ARG A 181 -3.59 -8.86 19.16
C ARG A 181 -3.73 -9.38 17.73
N TRP A 182 -3.01 -8.83 16.75
CA TRP A 182 -3.03 -9.29 15.36
C TRP A 182 -2.25 -10.60 15.16
N CYS A 183 -1.07 -10.71 15.77
CA CYS A 183 -0.24 -11.93 15.67
C CYS A 183 -0.87 -13.14 16.36
N SER A 184 -1.72 -12.94 17.37
CA SER A 184 -2.42 -14.04 18.04
C SER A 184 -3.54 -14.66 17.17
N ARG A 185 -4.08 -13.93 16.19
CA ARG A 185 -5.12 -14.43 15.28
C ARG A 185 -4.59 -15.16 14.05
N GLN A 186 -3.32 -14.99 13.70
CA GLN A 186 -2.71 -15.63 12.52
C GLN A 186 -1.73 -16.78 12.85
N ARG A 187 -1.57 -17.15 14.13
CA ARG A 187 -0.87 -18.40 14.42
C ARG A 187 -1.79 -19.55 14.02
N PRO A 188 -1.42 -20.39 13.04
CA PRO A 188 -2.08 -21.68 12.89
C PRO A 188 -1.95 -22.38 14.24
N SER A 189 -3.05 -22.92 14.76
CA SER A 189 -3.03 -23.78 15.93
C SER A 189 -1.95 -24.85 15.68
N ALA A 190 -0.92 -24.86 16.51
CA ALA A 190 0.08 -25.92 16.47
C ALA A 190 -0.69 -27.25 16.54
N PRO A 191 -0.38 -28.25 15.69
CA PRO A 191 -1.00 -29.55 15.81
C PRO A 191 -0.73 -30.05 17.22
N ALA A 192 -1.81 -30.44 17.92
CA ALA A 192 -1.73 -31.09 19.20
C ALA A 192 -0.81 -32.32 19.05
N GLY A 193 0.37 -32.24 19.64
CA GLY A 193 1.31 -33.33 19.67
C GLY A 193 0.65 -34.54 20.34
N LYS A 194 0.65 -35.65 19.63
CA LYS A 194 0.48 -36.99 20.22
C LYS A 194 1.81 -37.43 20.76
#